data_b5db74dea1f466d8a3c916e4dfe2627e
#
_entry.id   b5db74dea1f466d8a3c916e4dfe2627e
#
_cell.length_a   1.000
_cell.length_b   1.000
_cell.length_c   1.000
_cell.angle_alpha   90.00
_cell.angle_beta   90.00
_cell.angle_gamma   90.00
#
_symmetry.space_group_name_H-M   'P 1'
#
loop_
_entity.id
_entity.type
_entity.pdbx_description
1 polymer ?
#
loop_
_entity_poly.entity_id
_entity_poly.type
_entity_poly.pdbx_seq_one_letter_code
_entity_poly.pdbx_strand_id
1 'polypeptide(L)'
;MGKRDHVTGLGPSGWDFVVFNLITGAYQAGVELRHLRYFVAVAETLNFRRAAQTIHVAQPALSKQIRDLEEQVGARLLDRNTGGVALTDAGTLFLEEAR
;
A
#
# COMPACT_ATOMS: atom_id res chain seq x y z
N MET A 1 26.26 -8.74 -8.36
CA MET A 1 25.92 -8.44 -8.32
C MET A 1 25.33 -8.32 -8.31
N GLY A 2 25.05 -8.00 -8.31
CA GLY A 2 24.57 -7.63 -8.26
C GLY A 2 23.64 -7.71 -8.30
N LYS A 3 23.19 -8.05 -8.17
CA LYS A 3 22.29 -7.89 -8.29
C LYS A 3 21.60 -7.17 -7.94
N ARG A 4 21.45 -6.91 -7.27
CA ARG A 4 20.81 -6.11 -6.91
C ARG A 4 21.10 -5.03 -7.21
N ASP A 5 21.86 -4.78 -7.54
CA ASP A 5 22.21 -3.78 -7.89
C ASP A 5 21.47 -3.27 -8.72
N HIS A 6 21.04 -3.69 -9.29
CA HIS A 6 20.36 -3.14 -10.12
C HIS A 6 19.43 -2.65 -9.61
N VAL A 7 19.62 -2.66 -8.90
CA VAL A 7 18.88 -2.01 -8.50
C VAL A 7 18.85 -0.90 -9.07
N THR A 8 19.23 -0.68 -9.90
CA THR A 8 19.08 0.45 -10.62
C THR A 8 17.74 0.84 -10.78
N GLY A 9 16.86 0.19 -10.21
CA GLY A 9 15.56 0.65 -10.21
C GLY A 9 14.77 0.28 -11.40
N LEU A 10 15.26 -0.56 -12.23
CA LEU A 10 14.51 -0.93 -13.39
C LEU A 10 14.34 -2.42 -13.41
N GLY A 11 13.49 -2.90 -14.26
CA GLY A 11 13.20 -4.30 -14.30
C GLY A 11 12.46 -4.69 -13.07
N PRO A 12 12.57 -5.92 -12.62
CA PRO A 12 11.89 -6.30 -11.40
C PRO A 12 12.36 -5.47 -10.25
N SER A 13 13.64 -5.19 -10.21
CA SER A 13 14.15 -4.36 -9.15
C SER A 13 13.79 -2.92 -9.34
N GLY A 14 13.24 -2.57 -10.46
CA GLY A 14 12.73 -1.23 -10.66
C GLY A 14 11.59 -0.91 -9.73
N TRP A 15 10.81 -1.89 -9.38
CA TRP A 15 9.70 -1.69 -8.48
C TRP A 15 10.18 -1.33 -7.08
N ASP A 16 11.28 -1.92 -6.62
CA ASP A 16 11.83 -1.56 -5.32
C ASP A 16 12.18 -0.07 -5.26
N PHE A 17 12.81 0.43 -6.32
CA PHE A 17 13.15 1.83 -6.37
C PHE A 17 11.91 2.70 -6.41
N VAL A 18 10.93 2.31 -7.22
CA VAL A 18 9.68 3.06 -7.32
C VAL A 18 8.97 3.10 -5.98
N VAL A 19 8.87 1.95 -5.32
CA VAL A 19 8.18 1.89 -4.04
C VAL A 19 8.92 2.69 -2.99
N PHE A 20 10.26 2.62 -2.98
CA PHE A 20 11.04 3.42 -2.05
C PHE A 20 10.71 4.90 -2.22
N ASN A 21 10.66 5.35 -3.47
CA ASN A 21 10.35 6.75 -3.73
C ASN A 21 8.91 7.10 -3.39
N LEU A 22 7.98 6.18 -3.63
CA LEU A 22 6.60 6.41 -3.27
C LEU A 22 6.45 6.58 -1.76
N ILE A 23 7.11 5.72 -0.99
CA ILE A 23 7.00 5.79 0.47
C ILE A 23 7.68 7.05 0.98
N THR A 24 8.86 7.36 0.48
CA THR A 24 9.57 8.58 0.87
C THR A 24 8.74 9.81 0.53
N GLY A 25 8.20 9.84 -0.68
CA GLY A 25 7.36 10.95 -1.10
C GLY A 25 6.06 11.03 -0.33
N ALA A 26 5.52 9.87 0.04
CA ALA A 26 4.27 9.84 0.78
C ALA A 26 4.43 10.49 2.15
N TYR A 27 5.51 10.19 2.85
CA TYR A 27 5.76 10.84 4.12
C TYR A 27 5.90 12.35 3.97
N GLN A 28 6.56 12.78 2.91
CA GLN A 28 6.67 14.21 2.64
C GLN A 28 5.35 14.81 2.23
N ALA A 29 4.48 14.01 1.65
CA ALA A 29 3.17 14.49 1.20
C ALA A 29 2.12 14.45 2.31
N GLY A 30 2.49 13.96 3.49
CA GLY A 30 1.56 13.98 4.61
C GLY A 30 0.90 12.64 4.92
N VAL A 31 1.43 11.54 4.40
CA VAL A 31 0.92 10.24 4.78
C VAL A 31 1.29 9.98 6.23
N GLU A 32 0.29 9.59 7.00
CA GLU A 32 0.47 9.34 8.41
C GLU A 32 0.63 7.86 8.68
N LEU A 33 1.23 7.56 9.82
CA LEU A 33 1.39 6.19 10.25
C LEU A 33 0.03 5.47 10.29
N ARG A 34 -1.02 6.20 10.63
CA ARG A 34 -2.37 5.66 10.65
C ARG A 34 -2.77 5.09 9.29
N HIS A 35 -2.42 5.79 8.19
CA HIS A 35 -2.71 5.30 6.85
C HIS A 35 -2.02 3.98 6.58
N LEU A 36 -0.78 3.85 7.02
CA LEU A 36 -0.01 2.63 6.81
C LEU A 36 -0.60 1.48 7.61
N ARG A 37 -0.98 1.74 8.85
CA ARG A 37 -1.59 0.70 9.68
C ARG A 37 -2.89 0.21 9.08
N TYR A 38 -3.71 1.12 8.58
CA TYR A 38 -4.98 0.74 7.96
C TYR A 38 -4.74 -0.08 6.70
N PHE A 39 -3.76 0.33 5.90
CA PHE A 39 -3.43 -0.42 4.69
C PHE A 39 -2.97 -1.84 5.04
N VAL A 40 -2.09 -1.98 6.02
CA VAL A 40 -1.59 -3.30 6.41
C VAL A 40 -2.76 -4.18 6.86
N ALA A 41 -3.68 -3.63 7.62
CA ALA A 41 -4.83 -4.41 8.09
C ALA A 41 -5.65 -4.94 6.92
N VAL A 42 -5.90 -4.10 5.92
CA VAL A 42 -6.66 -4.56 4.75
C VAL A 42 -5.85 -5.55 3.93
N ALA A 43 -4.56 -5.28 3.77
CA ALA A 43 -3.72 -6.13 2.95
C ALA A 43 -3.60 -7.54 3.54
N GLU A 44 -3.58 -7.64 4.85
CA GLU A 44 -3.43 -8.94 5.49
C GLU A 44 -4.73 -9.74 5.50
N THR A 45 -5.86 -9.05 5.51
CA THR A 45 -7.15 -9.75 5.51
C THR A 45 -7.76 -9.85 4.13
N LEU A 46 -7.42 -8.92 3.25
CA LEU A 46 -8.03 -8.75 1.93
C LEU A 46 -9.55 -8.69 2.06
N ASN A 47 -10.01 -8.06 3.12
CA ASN A 47 -11.44 -7.97 3.42
C ASN A 47 -11.65 -6.69 4.24
N PHE A 48 -12.28 -5.69 3.61
CA PHE A 48 -12.45 -4.39 4.26
C PHE A 48 -13.30 -4.47 5.51
N ARG A 49 -14.36 -5.28 5.48
CA ARG A 49 -15.21 -5.39 6.66
C ARG A 49 -14.46 -6.00 7.83
N ARG A 50 -13.72 -7.08 7.57
CA ARG A 50 -12.97 -7.75 8.63
C ARG A 50 -11.86 -6.83 9.15
N ALA A 51 -11.17 -6.15 8.26
CA ALA A 51 -10.12 -5.24 8.68
C ALA A 51 -10.71 -4.14 9.56
N ALA A 52 -11.83 -3.57 9.15
CA ALA A 52 -12.47 -2.51 9.94
C ALA A 52 -12.86 -3.01 11.33
N GLN A 53 -13.36 -4.23 11.42
CA GLN A 53 -13.68 -4.82 12.71
C GLN A 53 -12.44 -4.99 13.58
N THR A 54 -11.35 -5.44 12.97
CA THR A 54 -10.12 -5.67 13.71
C THR A 54 -9.55 -4.39 14.29
N ILE A 55 -9.61 -3.30 13.54
CA ILE A 55 -9.02 -2.04 14.00
C ILE A 55 -10.07 -1.08 14.57
N HIS A 56 -11.31 -1.55 14.71
CA HIS A 56 -12.38 -0.82 15.42
C HIS A 56 -12.70 0.52 14.74
N VAL A 57 -12.87 0.49 13.44
CA VAL A 57 -13.31 1.67 12.70
C VAL A 57 -14.48 1.30 11.81
N ALA A 58 -15.24 2.29 11.37
CA ALA A 58 -16.32 2.04 10.43
C ALA A 58 -15.74 1.73 9.07
N GLN A 59 -16.33 0.78 8.37
CA GLN A 59 -15.81 0.38 7.06
C GLN A 59 -15.74 1.55 6.06
N PRO A 60 -16.73 2.44 5.98
CA PRO A 60 -16.60 3.58 5.06
C PRO A 60 -15.42 4.48 5.38
N ALA A 61 -15.13 4.65 6.67
CA ALA A 61 -13.98 5.44 7.08
C ALA A 61 -12.68 4.78 6.67
N LEU A 62 -12.61 3.45 6.84
CA LEU A 62 -11.43 2.70 6.41
C LEU A 62 -11.22 2.83 4.91
N SER A 63 -12.30 2.66 4.13
CA SER A 63 -12.21 2.78 2.68
C SER A 63 -11.71 4.15 2.27
N LYS A 64 -12.19 5.20 2.94
CA LYS A 64 -11.76 6.55 2.61
C LYS A 64 -10.28 6.73 2.92
N GLN A 65 -9.83 6.21 4.04
CA GLN A 65 -8.42 6.34 4.41
C GLN A 65 -7.51 5.63 3.41
N ILE A 66 -7.95 4.49 2.91
CA ILE A 66 -7.15 3.78 1.91
C ILE A 66 -7.10 4.58 0.60
N ARG A 67 -8.22 5.15 0.17
CA ARG A 67 -8.21 5.98 -1.03
C ARG A 67 -7.32 7.21 -0.86
N ASP A 68 -7.37 7.83 0.32
CA ASP A 68 -6.51 8.97 0.58
C ASP A 68 -5.04 8.56 0.50
N LEU A 69 -4.70 7.41 1.03
CA LEU A 69 -3.34 6.91 0.94
C LEU A 69 -2.93 6.68 -0.52
N GLU A 70 -3.79 6.06 -1.31
CA GLU A 70 -3.49 5.82 -2.71
C GLU A 70 -3.27 7.12 -3.47
N GLU A 71 -4.07 8.14 -3.15
CA GLU A 71 -3.87 9.45 -3.76
C GLU A 71 -2.55 10.07 -3.35
N GLN A 72 -2.19 9.93 -2.07
CA GLN A 72 -0.95 10.49 -1.59
C GLN A 72 0.27 9.84 -2.23
N VAL A 73 0.24 8.53 -2.42
CA VAL A 73 1.38 7.85 -3.02
C VAL A 73 1.32 7.87 -4.55
N GLY A 74 0.17 8.18 -5.12
CA GLY A 74 0.04 8.26 -6.56
C GLY A 74 -0.08 6.92 -7.26
N ALA A 75 -0.55 5.90 -6.59
CA ALA A 75 -0.68 4.57 -7.16
C ALA A 75 -1.80 3.80 -6.49
N ARG A 76 -2.43 2.90 -7.25
CA ARG A 76 -3.38 1.97 -6.70
C ARG A 76 -2.63 0.89 -5.95
N LEU A 77 -3.01 0.66 -4.72
CA LEU A 77 -2.39 -0.36 -3.89
C LEU A 77 -3.29 -1.57 -3.74
N LEU A 78 -4.58 -1.36 -3.83
CA LEU A 78 -5.57 -2.42 -3.74
C LEU A 78 -6.46 -2.39 -4.96
N ASP A 79 -6.78 -3.58 -5.46
CA ASP A 79 -7.67 -3.73 -6.59
C ASP A 79 -8.96 -4.34 -6.07
N ARG A 80 -10.06 -3.63 -6.25
CA ARG A 80 -11.38 -4.07 -5.80
C ARG A 80 -12.21 -4.41 -7.01
N ASN A 81 -12.70 -5.62 -7.04
CA ASN A 81 -13.56 -6.05 -8.13
C ASN A 81 -14.61 -6.99 -7.57
N THR A 82 -15.43 -7.53 -8.47
CA THR A 82 -16.52 -8.40 -8.03
C THR A 82 -16.02 -9.67 -7.36
N GLY A 83 -14.78 -10.05 -7.62
CA GLY A 83 -14.19 -11.22 -6.97
C GLY A 83 -13.59 -10.94 -5.62
N GLY A 84 -13.57 -9.67 -5.19
CA GLY A 84 -13.05 -9.32 -3.89
C GLY A 84 -11.93 -8.30 -3.97
N VAL A 85 -11.02 -8.37 -3.03
CA VAL A 85 -9.92 -7.42 -2.90
C VAL A 85 -8.61 -8.15 -3.12
N ALA A 86 -7.70 -7.52 -3.86
CA ALA A 86 -6.38 -8.08 -4.09
C ALA A 86 -5.37 -6.94 -4.06
N LEU A 87 -4.12 -7.30 -3.77
CA LEU A 87 -3.05 -6.31 -3.84
C LEU A 87 -2.64 -6.11 -5.31
N THR A 88 -2.34 -4.87 -5.66
CA THR A 88 -1.67 -4.60 -6.92
C THR A 88 -0.19 -4.91 -6.76
N ASP A 89 0.57 -4.89 -7.85
CA ASP A 89 2.01 -5.06 -7.74
C ASP A 89 2.59 -3.98 -6.84
N ALA A 90 2.16 -2.73 -7.03
CA ALA A 90 2.62 -1.65 -6.18
C ALA A 90 2.21 -1.88 -4.73
N GLY A 91 1.01 -2.41 -4.51
CA GLY A 91 0.55 -2.69 -3.16
C GLY A 91 1.37 -3.76 -2.47
N THR A 92 1.76 -4.80 -3.21
CA THR A 92 2.57 -5.86 -2.63
C THR A 92 3.91 -5.32 -2.15
N LEU A 93 4.56 -4.51 -2.98
CA LEU A 93 5.84 -3.94 -2.60
C LEU A 93 5.68 -2.91 -1.48
N PHE A 94 4.62 -2.11 -1.54
CA PHE A 94 4.37 -1.13 -0.50
C PHE A 94 4.15 -1.83 0.85
N LEU A 95 3.46 -2.96 0.84
CA LEU A 95 3.21 -3.71 2.06
C LEU A 95 4.51 -4.20 2.68
N GLU A 96 5.43 -4.69 1.86
CA GLU A 96 6.70 -5.15 2.36
C GLU A 96 7.48 -4.04 3.04
N GLU A 97 7.39 -2.83 2.50
CA GLU A 97 8.09 -1.70 3.09
C GLU A 97 7.36 -1.15 4.30
N ALA A 98 6.03 -1.27 4.33
CA ALA A 98 5.24 -0.70 5.40
C ALA A 98 5.24 -1.54 6.67
N ARG A 99 5.63 -2.80 6.55
CA ARG A 99 5.68 -3.65 7.74
C ARG A 99 6.82 -3.28 8.69
#